data_f07f41b2bcb8c0ec0c921b8b484cec6f
#
_entry.id   f07f41b2bcb8c0ec0c921b8b484cec6f
#
_cell.length_a   1.000
_cell.length_b   1.000
_cell.length_c   1.000
_cell.angle_alpha   90.00
_cell.angle_beta   90.00
_cell.angle_gamma   90.00
#
_symmetry.space_group_name_H-M   'P 1'
#
loop_
_entity.id
_entity.type
_entity.pdbx_description
1 polymer ?
#
loop_
_entity_poly.entity_id
_entity_poly.type
_entity_poly.pdbx_seq_one_letter_code
_entity_poly.pdbx_strand_id
1 'polypeptide(L)'
;MTYCIGIKTNEGLVFASDSRTNAGLDNVNIYSKMFTHDVGDRTIVMVTSGNLGTSQAVYKSVEKDLKSSSGILNLNTCKDFEQIASYVGSLNIKHSSPQGINTDNVLLGSTFIIGGQIKGQKPELYLIYPQGNYIRPADSKPYLVIGEVKYGKPILDRVIKPDVSIGDASRCALISMDSTLKSDLTVGPPIDFAIYKKDENKLASLKCLSLDDEDYSKVCLSLIHISEPTRPTPI
;
A
#
# COMPACT_ATOMS: atom_id res chain seq x y z
N MET A 1 7.78 8.50 -9.86
CA MET A 1 7.42 7.09 -9.59
C MET A 1 6.86 6.98 -8.18
N THR A 2 6.47 5.84 -7.73
CA THR A 2 5.86 5.56 -6.43
C THR A 2 6.27 4.16 -6.04
N TYR A 3 6.33 3.84 -4.77
CA TYR A 3 6.47 2.46 -4.31
C TYR A 3 5.52 2.19 -3.16
N CYS A 4 4.60 1.24 -3.36
CA CYS A 4 3.65 0.82 -2.32
C CYS A 4 3.66 -0.69 -2.16
N ILE A 5 3.47 -1.12 -0.92
CA ILE A 5 3.54 -2.52 -0.48
C ILE A 5 2.28 -2.86 0.31
N GLY A 6 1.74 -4.05 0.09
CA GLY A 6 0.77 -4.71 0.96
C GLY A 6 1.23 -6.14 1.22
N ILE A 7 1.31 -6.56 2.47
CA ILE A 7 1.71 -7.91 2.89
C ILE A 7 0.61 -8.52 3.73
N LYS A 8 0.26 -9.77 3.44
CA LYS A 8 -0.69 -10.57 4.21
C LYS A 8 0.06 -11.64 4.99
N THR A 9 -0.16 -11.70 6.29
CA THR A 9 0.38 -12.74 7.18
C THR A 9 -0.76 -13.48 7.87
N ASN A 10 -0.46 -14.57 8.57
CA ASN A 10 -1.44 -15.25 9.41
C ASN A 10 -1.92 -14.38 10.59
N GLU A 11 -1.12 -13.39 11.00
CA GLU A 11 -1.38 -12.50 12.12
C GLU A 11 -2.05 -11.18 11.72
N GLY A 12 -2.10 -10.84 10.42
CA GLY A 12 -2.69 -9.59 9.95
C GLY A 12 -2.11 -9.07 8.64
N LEU A 13 -2.13 -7.75 8.47
CA LEU A 13 -1.71 -7.08 7.25
C LEU A 13 -0.71 -5.96 7.57
N VAL A 14 0.23 -5.74 6.67
CA VAL A 14 1.20 -4.64 6.73
C VAL A 14 1.12 -3.85 5.42
N PHE A 15 1.09 -2.52 5.53
CA PHE A 15 1.11 -1.62 4.38
C PHE A 15 2.22 -0.59 4.53
N ALA A 16 2.86 -0.26 3.42
CA ALA A 16 3.79 0.85 3.33
C ALA A 16 3.60 1.58 2.00
N SER A 17 3.71 2.90 2.02
CA SER A 17 3.76 3.73 0.80
C SER A 17 4.70 4.91 0.98
N ASP A 18 5.37 5.31 -0.09
CA ASP A 18 6.06 6.59 -0.15
C ASP A 18 5.06 7.73 -0.33
N SER A 19 5.48 8.96 -0.05
CA SER A 19 4.63 10.14 -0.20
C SER A 19 5.16 11.15 -1.22
N ARG A 20 6.30 10.90 -1.86
CA ARG A 20 6.85 11.80 -2.87
C ARG A 20 6.01 11.77 -4.15
N THR A 21 5.65 12.94 -4.65
CA THR A 21 5.03 13.15 -5.95
C THR A 21 5.88 14.09 -6.79
N ASN A 22 6.13 13.72 -8.03
CA ASN A 22 6.93 14.49 -8.97
C ASN A 22 6.06 14.92 -10.15
N ALA A 23 6.00 16.22 -10.40
CA ALA A 23 5.44 16.80 -11.62
C ALA A 23 6.60 17.40 -12.44
N GLY A 24 7.36 16.54 -13.16
CA GLY A 24 8.63 16.89 -13.78
C GLY A 24 9.83 16.69 -12.84
N LEU A 25 11.01 17.15 -13.28
CA LEU A 25 12.26 16.93 -12.53
C LEU A 25 12.39 17.83 -11.29
N ASP A 26 11.82 19.05 -11.34
CA ASP A 26 12.05 20.10 -10.33
C ASP A 26 10.85 20.38 -9.43
N ASN A 27 9.68 19.77 -9.69
CA ASN A 27 8.47 20.00 -8.90
C ASN A 27 8.17 18.78 -8.05
N VAL A 28 8.80 18.73 -6.88
CA VAL A 28 8.63 17.68 -5.88
C VAL A 28 7.65 18.15 -4.82
N ASN A 29 6.59 17.38 -4.63
CA ASN A 29 5.59 17.61 -3.58
C ASN A 29 5.45 16.37 -2.70
N ILE A 30 4.89 16.55 -1.52
CA ILE A 30 4.56 15.47 -0.59
C ILE A 30 3.04 15.29 -0.61
N TYR A 31 2.60 14.09 -0.90
CA TYR A 31 1.19 13.71 -0.86
C TYR A 31 1.04 12.28 -0.36
N SER A 32 0.26 12.08 0.71
CA SER A 32 -0.05 10.75 1.21
C SER A 32 -0.77 9.93 0.14
N LYS A 33 -0.27 8.73 -0.12
CA LYS A 33 -0.84 7.76 -1.06
C LYS A 33 -1.59 6.66 -0.33
N MET A 34 -1.71 6.78 0.98
CA MET A 34 -2.43 5.85 1.84
C MET A 34 -3.75 6.48 2.31
N PHE A 35 -4.82 5.73 2.16
CA PHE A 35 -6.14 6.03 2.70
C PHE A 35 -6.52 4.93 3.69
N THR A 36 -7.05 5.33 4.84
CA THR A 36 -7.52 4.40 5.87
C THR A 36 -8.98 4.67 6.21
N HIS A 37 -9.74 3.59 6.36
CA HIS A 37 -11.12 3.61 6.83
C HIS A 37 -11.25 2.59 7.96
N ASP A 38 -11.39 3.10 9.17
CA ASP A 38 -11.41 2.32 10.41
C ASP A 38 -12.67 2.70 11.18
N VAL A 39 -13.80 2.12 10.80
CA VAL A 39 -15.12 2.47 11.32
C VAL A 39 -15.98 1.23 11.54
N GLY A 40 -16.53 1.12 12.73
CA GLY A 40 -17.54 0.11 13.06
C GLY A 40 -16.99 -1.31 13.08
N ASP A 41 -17.41 -2.11 12.11
CA ASP A 41 -17.10 -3.52 12.01
C ASP A 41 -15.98 -3.83 11.01
N ARG A 42 -15.30 -2.81 10.46
CA ARG A 42 -14.33 -2.99 9.39
C ARG A 42 -13.18 -2.02 9.44
N THR A 43 -12.03 -2.54 9.07
CA THR A 43 -10.80 -1.76 8.85
C THR A 43 -10.33 -1.99 7.44
N ILE A 44 -10.12 -0.91 6.69
CA ILE A 44 -9.71 -0.93 5.28
C ILE A 44 -8.53 0.02 5.11
N VAL A 45 -7.49 -0.44 4.44
CA VAL A 45 -6.35 0.36 4.01
C VAL A 45 -6.24 0.28 2.51
N MET A 46 -6.07 1.42 1.85
CA MET A 46 -5.80 1.52 0.42
C MET A 46 -4.50 2.29 0.20
N VAL A 47 -3.64 1.79 -0.67
CA VAL A 47 -2.46 2.51 -1.16
C VAL A 47 -2.51 2.56 -2.69
N THR A 48 -1.96 3.64 -3.28
CA THR A 48 -2.13 3.90 -4.71
C THR A 48 -0.85 4.29 -5.41
N SER A 49 -0.78 3.96 -6.69
CA SER A 49 0.27 4.35 -7.63
C SER A 49 -0.35 4.72 -8.98
N GLY A 50 0.27 5.61 -9.73
CA GLY A 50 -0.18 6.05 -11.05
C GLY A 50 -0.60 7.51 -11.07
N ASN A 51 -1.70 7.84 -11.74
CA ASN A 51 -2.15 9.22 -11.87
C ASN A 51 -2.73 9.76 -10.56
N LEU A 52 -2.11 10.80 -10.00
CA LEU A 52 -2.53 11.39 -8.72
C LEU A 52 -3.94 11.98 -8.79
N GLY A 53 -4.29 12.65 -9.90
CA GLY A 53 -5.62 13.24 -10.07
C GLY A 53 -6.73 12.17 -10.02
N THR A 54 -6.50 11.03 -10.67
CA THR A 54 -7.43 9.89 -10.64
C THR A 54 -7.53 9.31 -9.23
N SER A 55 -6.39 9.10 -8.54
CA SER A 55 -6.39 8.57 -7.17
C SER A 55 -7.14 9.48 -6.22
N GLN A 56 -6.91 10.79 -6.30
CA GLN A 56 -7.64 11.80 -5.50
C GLN A 56 -9.14 11.79 -5.79
N ALA A 57 -9.53 11.67 -7.07
CA ALA A 57 -10.93 11.61 -7.46
C ALA A 57 -11.63 10.34 -6.93
N VAL A 58 -10.93 9.20 -6.93
CA VAL A 58 -11.42 7.95 -6.33
C VAL A 58 -11.61 8.15 -4.82
N TYR A 59 -10.61 8.61 -4.08
CA TYR A 59 -10.71 8.85 -2.63
C TYR A 59 -11.83 9.82 -2.27
N LYS A 60 -11.95 10.93 -3.02
CA LYS A 60 -13.04 11.90 -2.84
C LYS A 60 -14.41 11.29 -3.09
N SER A 61 -14.54 10.41 -4.06
CA SER A 61 -15.80 9.69 -4.32
C SER A 61 -16.13 8.72 -3.20
N VAL A 62 -15.16 7.96 -2.70
CA VAL A 62 -15.31 7.08 -1.53
C VAL A 62 -15.80 7.89 -0.33
N GLU A 63 -15.15 9.01 0.00
CA GLU A 63 -15.55 9.88 1.11
C GLU A 63 -16.97 10.47 0.94
N LYS A 64 -17.32 10.84 -0.29
CA LYS A 64 -18.66 11.33 -0.61
C LYS A 64 -19.72 10.24 -0.41
N ASP A 65 -19.46 9.04 -0.91
CA ASP A 65 -20.40 7.92 -0.82
C ASP A 65 -20.58 7.46 0.64
N LEU A 66 -19.51 7.53 1.46
CA LEU A 66 -19.59 7.26 2.90
C LEU A 66 -20.48 8.25 3.67
N LYS A 67 -20.58 9.50 3.21
CA LYS A 67 -21.42 10.54 3.80
C LYS A 67 -22.85 10.52 3.25
N SER A 68 -23.11 9.75 2.20
CA SER A 68 -24.43 9.70 1.55
C SER A 68 -25.39 8.80 2.31
N SER A 69 -26.58 9.31 2.59
CA SER A 69 -27.70 8.57 3.19
C SER A 69 -28.52 7.76 2.16
N SER A 70 -28.15 7.75 0.89
CA SER A 70 -29.01 7.32 -0.22
C SER A 70 -28.94 5.84 -0.58
N GLY A 71 -28.49 4.94 0.29
CA GLY A 71 -28.41 3.50 -0.01
C GLY A 71 -27.42 3.12 -1.12
N ILE A 72 -26.52 4.02 -1.49
CA ILE A 72 -25.45 3.80 -2.47
C ILE A 72 -24.44 2.81 -1.88
N LEU A 73 -23.94 1.90 -2.73
CA LEU A 73 -22.86 1.01 -2.37
C LEU A 73 -21.62 1.84 -1.95
N ASN A 74 -21.09 1.57 -0.78
CA ASN A 74 -19.91 2.24 -0.24
C ASN A 74 -19.12 1.28 0.66
N LEU A 75 -18.00 1.71 1.21
CA LEU A 75 -17.15 0.86 2.05
C LEU A 75 -17.87 0.28 3.28
N ASN A 76 -18.91 0.96 3.81
CA ASN A 76 -19.68 0.47 4.97
C ASN A 76 -20.76 -0.55 4.60
N THR A 77 -21.27 -0.49 3.36
CA THR A 77 -22.39 -1.33 2.92
C THR A 77 -21.96 -2.56 2.12
N CYS A 78 -20.71 -2.62 1.67
CA CYS A 78 -20.15 -3.80 1.02
C CYS A 78 -20.18 -5.01 1.96
N LYS A 79 -20.57 -6.18 1.43
CA LYS A 79 -20.74 -7.43 2.20
C LYS A 79 -19.42 -8.13 2.49
N ASP A 80 -18.45 -8.00 1.60
CA ASP A 80 -17.15 -8.65 1.66
C ASP A 80 -16.08 -7.80 0.96
N PHE A 81 -14.82 -8.21 1.08
CA PHE A 81 -13.68 -7.50 0.47
C PHE A 81 -13.66 -7.58 -1.06
N GLU A 82 -14.25 -8.61 -1.66
CA GLU A 82 -14.38 -8.72 -3.10
C GLU A 82 -15.31 -7.63 -3.64
N GLN A 83 -16.42 -7.39 -2.96
CA GLN A 83 -17.34 -6.30 -3.30
C GLN A 83 -16.69 -4.92 -3.11
N ILE A 84 -15.84 -4.75 -2.06
CA ILE A 84 -15.07 -3.52 -1.86
C ILE A 84 -14.08 -3.32 -3.03
N ALA A 85 -13.35 -4.36 -3.45
CA ALA A 85 -12.43 -4.30 -4.58
C ALA A 85 -13.15 -3.94 -5.88
N SER A 86 -14.31 -4.55 -6.14
CA SER A 86 -15.16 -4.25 -7.29
C SER A 86 -15.68 -2.80 -7.27
N TYR A 87 -16.12 -2.32 -6.11
CA TYR A 87 -16.57 -0.94 -5.92
C TYR A 87 -15.46 0.07 -6.23
N VAL A 88 -14.27 -0.10 -5.63
CA VAL A 88 -13.12 0.77 -5.89
C VAL A 88 -12.68 0.67 -7.36
N GLY A 89 -12.69 -0.53 -7.94
CA GLY A 89 -12.42 -0.75 -9.37
C GLY A 89 -13.36 0.03 -10.29
N SER A 90 -14.65 0.05 -9.98
CA SER A 90 -15.65 0.82 -10.74
C SER A 90 -15.42 2.33 -10.66
N LEU A 91 -15.05 2.84 -9.49
CA LEU A 91 -14.65 4.24 -9.31
C LEU A 91 -13.38 4.58 -10.09
N ASN A 92 -12.41 3.67 -10.10
CA ASN A 92 -11.17 3.85 -10.86
C ASN A 92 -11.45 4.00 -12.35
N ILE A 93 -12.24 3.10 -12.95
CA ILE A 93 -12.67 3.21 -14.36
C ILE A 93 -13.36 4.56 -14.61
N LYS A 94 -14.32 4.92 -13.76
CA LYS A 94 -15.10 6.16 -13.89
C LYS A 94 -14.20 7.40 -13.95
N HIS A 95 -13.13 7.45 -13.13
CA HIS A 95 -12.26 8.61 -13.05
C HIS A 95 -11.05 8.55 -13.99
N SER A 96 -10.72 7.38 -14.54
CA SER A 96 -9.65 7.21 -15.54
C SER A 96 -10.11 7.57 -16.96
N SER A 97 -11.41 7.71 -17.20
CA SER A 97 -11.99 8.02 -18.52
C SER A 97 -12.51 9.45 -18.54
N PRO A 98 -11.74 10.45 -18.96
CA PRO A 98 -12.23 11.82 -19.07
C PRO A 98 -13.25 11.90 -20.19
N GLN A 99 -14.43 12.42 -19.87
CA GLN A 99 -15.47 12.68 -20.86
C GLN A 99 -14.97 13.72 -21.88
N GLY A 100 -14.89 13.34 -23.16
CA GLY A 100 -14.69 14.26 -24.26
C GLY A 100 -13.26 14.59 -24.68
N ILE A 101 -12.26 13.90 -24.14
CA ILE A 101 -10.85 14.07 -24.56
C ILE A 101 -10.40 12.78 -25.28
N ASN A 102 -9.91 12.93 -26.53
CA ASN A 102 -9.18 11.87 -27.24
C ASN A 102 -7.86 11.60 -26.46
N THR A 103 -7.81 10.52 -25.70
CA THR A 103 -6.71 10.20 -24.78
C THR A 103 -5.74 9.16 -25.35
N ASP A 104 -5.53 9.14 -26.68
CA ASP A 104 -4.69 8.12 -27.31
C ASP A 104 -3.27 8.00 -26.75
N ASN A 105 -2.82 8.94 -25.88
CA ASN A 105 -1.49 8.95 -25.29
C ASN A 105 -1.39 9.34 -23.81
N VAL A 106 -2.48 9.46 -23.06
CA VAL A 106 -2.41 9.85 -21.63
C VAL A 106 -2.86 8.70 -20.74
N LEU A 107 -1.90 8.10 -20.03
CA LEU A 107 -2.19 7.10 -19.01
C LEU A 107 -2.80 7.80 -17.77
N LEU A 108 -4.11 7.87 -17.70
CA LEU A 108 -4.84 8.44 -16.55
C LEU A 108 -5.18 7.38 -15.49
N GLY A 109 -4.81 6.13 -15.72
CA GLY A 109 -5.13 5.04 -14.81
C GLY A 109 -4.30 5.07 -13.52
N SER A 110 -4.93 4.64 -12.43
CA SER A 110 -4.28 4.37 -11.15
C SER A 110 -4.41 2.90 -10.80
N THR A 111 -3.42 2.41 -10.07
CA THR A 111 -3.41 1.05 -9.51
C THR A 111 -3.53 1.17 -8.00
N PHE A 112 -4.34 0.32 -7.38
CA PHE A 112 -4.53 0.32 -5.94
C PHE A 112 -4.16 -1.04 -5.35
N ILE A 113 -3.58 -1.04 -4.15
CA ILE A 113 -3.61 -2.18 -3.25
C ILE A 113 -4.62 -1.83 -2.16
N ILE A 114 -5.57 -2.72 -1.94
CA ILE A 114 -6.57 -2.59 -0.89
C ILE A 114 -6.57 -3.83 -0.02
N GLY A 115 -6.65 -3.65 1.28
CA GLY A 115 -6.79 -4.76 2.19
C GLY A 115 -7.30 -4.33 3.55
N GLY A 116 -7.63 -5.31 4.35
CA GLY A 116 -8.20 -5.11 5.68
C GLY A 116 -9.04 -6.30 6.10
N GLN A 117 -9.98 -6.06 7.00
CA GLN A 117 -10.89 -7.09 7.51
C GLN A 117 -12.26 -6.49 7.81
N ILE A 118 -13.31 -7.25 7.51
CA ILE A 118 -14.65 -7.06 8.03
C ILE A 118 -14.82 -8.05 9.19
N LYS A 119 -15.40 -7.63 10.29
CA LYS A 119 -15.61 -8.45 11.49
C LYS A 119 -16.28 -9.78 11.15
N GLY A 120 -15.69 -10.89 11.62
CA GLY A 120 -16.17 -12.23 11.34
C GLY A 120 -15.71 -12.81 10.00
N GLN A 121 -15.01 -12.06 9.17
CA GLN A 121 -14.40 -12.54 7.92
C GLN A 121 -12.87 -12.66 8.09
N LYS A 122 -12.20 -13.25 7.12
CA LYS A 122 -10.72 -13.31 7.09
C LYS A 122 -10.13 -11.99 6.59
N PRO A 123 -8.93 -11.59 7.04
CA PRO A 123 -8.19 -10.50 6.42
C PRO A 123 -7.92 -10.80 4.95
N GLU A 124 -8.16 -9.82 4.08
CA GLU A 124 -8.00 -9.94 2.63
C GLU A 124 -7.10 -8.84 2.07
N LEU A 125 -6.48 -9.14 0.94
CA LEU A 125 -5.61 -8.22 0.21
C LEU A 125 -5.86 -8.36 -1.29
N TYR A 126 -6.05 -7.24 -1.99
CA TYR A 126 -6.32 -7.19 -3.42
C TYR A 126 -5.48 -6.13 -4.11
N LEU A 127 -5.06 -6.43 -5.33
CA LEU A 127 -4.55 -5.49 -6.31
C LEU A 127 -5.67 -5.14 -7.29
N ILE A 128 -5.94 -3.86 -7.50
CA ILE A 128 -6.92 -3.35 -8.45
C ILE A 128 -6.18 -2.64 -9.57
N TYR A 129 -6.36 -3.11 -10.79
CA TYR A 129 -5.77 -2.55 -11.99
C TYR A 129 -6.49 -1.28 -12.49
N PRO A 130 -5.85 -0.48 -13.36
CA PRO A 130 -6.50 0.68 -13.98
C PRO A 130 -7.81 0.34 -14.70
N GLN A 131 -7.91 -0.87 -15.22
CA GLN A 131 -9.10 -1.40 -15.92
C GLN A 131 -10.21 -1.83 -14.96
N GLY A 132 -10.02 -1.69 -13.64
CA GLY A 132 -11.01 -2.00 -12.61
C GLY A 132 -11.09 -3.45 -12.20
N ASN A 133 -10.43 -4.36 -12.92
CA ASN A 133 -10.28 -5.75 -12.51
C ASN A 133 -9.30 -5.87 -11.34
N TYR A 134 -9.39 -6.95 -10.59
CA TYR A 134 -8.59 -7.15 -9.38
C TYR A 134 -8.11 -8.60 -9.25
N ILE A 135 -7.02 -8.78 -8.51
CA ILE A 135 -6.45 -10.08 -8.18
C ILE A 135 -6.09 -10.14 -6.69
N ARG A 136 -6.01 -11.36 -6.16
CA ARG A 136 -5.41 -11.67 -4.85
C ARG A 136 -3.93 -12.02 -5.02
N PRO A 137 -3.09 -11.84 -3.99
CA PRO A 137 -1.76 -12.42 -3.99
C PRO A 137 -1.83 -13.95 -4.01
N ALA A 138 -0.80 -14.59 -4.57
CA ALA A 138 -0.67 -16.04 -4.49
C ALA A 138 -0.40 -16.48 -3.04
N ASP A 139 -0.92 -17.63 -2.63
CA ASP A 139 -0.71 -18.15 -1.28
C ASP A 139 0.77 -18.34 -0.95
N SER A 140 1.58 -18.74 -1.93
CA SER A 140 3.04 -18.90 -1.78
C SER A 140 3.81 -17.58 -1.70
N LYS A 141 3.22 -16.47 -2.15
CA LYS A 141 3.77 -15.10 -2.13
C LYS A 141 2.70 -14.12 -1.65
N PRO A 142 2.43 -14.08 -0.34
CA PRO A 142 1.29 -13.37 0.20
C PRO A 142 1.54 -11.85 0.30
N TYR A 143 2.03 -11.23 -0.75
CA TYR A 143 2.24 -9.78 -0.81
C TYR A 143 1.95 -9.23 -2.21
N LEU A 144 1.68 -7.95 -2.27
CA LEU A 144 1.46 -7.17 -3.48
C LEU A 144 2.34 -5.93 -3.44
N VAL A 145 2.84 -5.52 -4.60
CA VAL A 145 3.60 -4.28 -4.78
C VAL A 145 3.12 -3.54 -6.01
N ILE A 146 3.14 -2.22 -5.96
CA ILE A 146 2.84 -1.35 -7.10
C ILE A 146 3.84 -0.20 -7.19
N GLY A 147 4.03 0.31 -8.39
CA GLY A 147 4.98 1.38 -8.69
C GLY A 147 6.36 0.85 -9.09
N GLU A 148 7.44 1.35 -8.47
CA GLU A 148 8.81 0.90 -8.75
C GLU A 148 9.12 -0.40 -8.02
N VAL A 149 9.22 -1.49 -8.76
CA VAL A 149 9.35 -2.83 -8.14
C VAL A 149 10.77 -3.40 -8.18
N LYS A 150 11.69 -2.78 -8.92
CA LYS A 150 13.02 -3.37 -9.20
C LYS A 150 13.88 -3.55 -7.96
N TYR A 151 13.82 -2.61 -7.03
CA TYR A 151 14.77 -2.54 -5.92
C TYR A 151 14.22 -3.19 -4.65
N GLY A 152 12.95 -2.98 -4.35
CA GLY A 152 12.33 -3.47 -3.12
C GLY A 152 11.76 -4.88 -3.22
N LYS A 153 11.14 -5.23 -4.35
CA LYS A 153 10.51 -6.54 -4.54
C LYS A 153 11.46 -7.73 -4.33
N PRO A 154 12.73 -7.73 -4.79
CA PRO A 154 13.64 -8.85 -4.54
C PRO A 154 13.87 -9.17 -3.06
N ILE A 155 13.73 -8.17 -2.17
CA ILE A 155 13.83 -8.35 -0.71
C ILE A 155 12.60 -9.11 -0.21
N LEU A 156 11.41 -8.67 -0.64
CA LEU A 156 10.15 -9.33 -0.29
C LEU A 156 10.11 -10.78 -0.79
N ASP A 157 10.57 -11.04 -2.01
CA ASP A 157 10.63 -12.38 -2.62
C ASP A 157 11.46 -13.39 -1.79
N ARG A 158 12.47 -12.90 -1.06
CA ARG A 158 13.34 -13.76 -0.23
C ARG A 158 12.78 -14.03 1.15
N VAL A 159 12.07 -13.07 1.73
CA VAL A 159 11.69 -13.08 3.15
C VAL A 159 10.21 -13.43 3.35
N ILE A 160 9.33 -12.86 2.51
CA ILE A 160 7.88 -12.99 2.75
C ILE A 160 7.39 -14.37 2.31
N LYS A 161 6.95 -15.13 3.32
CA LYS A 161 6.33 -16.46 3.21
C LYS A 161 5.01 -16.46 3.99
N PRO A 162 4.14 -17.46 3.79
CA PRO A 162 2.83 -17.52 4.47
C PRO A 162 2.90 -17.51 6.00
N ASP A 163 3.98 -18.02 6.59
CA ASP A 163 4.21 -18.17 8.02
C ASP A 163 5.05 -17.06 8.65
N VAL A 164 5.41 -16.03 7.87
CA VAL A 164 6.19 -14.91 8.40
C VAL A 164 5.40 -14.17 9.49
N SER A 165 6.08 -13.81 10.59
CA SER A 165 5.47 -12.99 11.64
C SER A 165 5.14 -11.59 11.15
N ILE A 166 4.13 -10.93 11.72
CA ILE A 166 3.78 -9.55 11.36
C ILE A 166 4.93 -8.58 11.68
N GLY A 167 5.74 -8.89 12.70
CA GLY A 167 6.93 -8.11 13.05
C GLY A 167 8.02 -8.21 11.99
N ASP A 168 8.31 -9.40 11.48
CA ASP A 168 9.30 -9.59 10.41
C ASP A 168 8.80 -9.06 9.07
N ALA A 169 7.51 -9.23 8.78
CA ALA A 169 6.88 -8.63 7.61
C ALA A 169 6.97 -7.10 7.64
N SER A 170 6.79 -6.49 8.82
CA SER A 170 6.93 -5.04 9.03
C SER A 170 8.35 -4.56 8.79
N ARG A 171 9.34 -5.25 9.36
CA ARG A 171 10.77 -4.96 9.11
C ARG A 171 11.12 -5.12 7.64
N CYS A 172 10.69 -6.21 7.01
CA CYS A 172 10.95 -6.48 5.59
C CYS A 172 10.32 -5.40 4.68
N ALA A 173 9.12 -4.92 4.99
CA ALA A 173 8.49 -3.82 4.25
C ALA A 173 9.30 -2.53 4.33
N LEU A 174 9.79 -2.15 5.52
CA LEU A 174 10.61 -0.95 5.70
C LEU A 174 11.97 -1.07 5.00
N ILE A 175 12.61 -2.24 5.06
CA ILE A 175 13.87 -2.54 4.36
C ILE A 175 13.68 -2.44 2.85
N SER A 176 12.60 -3.01 2.34
CA SER A 176 12.23 -2.97 0.92
C SER A 176 11.98 -1.52 0.47
N MET A 177 11.34 -0.71 1.33
CA MET A 177 11.12 0.72 1.09
C MET A 177 12.45 1.47 1.06
N ASP A 178 13.33 1.28 2.06
CA ASP A 178 14.65 1.93 2.15
C ASP A 178 15.53 1.62 0.93
N SER A 179 15.57 0.36 0.48
CA SER A 179 16.29 -0.02 -0.74
C SER A 179 15.79 0.72 -1.97
N THR A 180 14.48 0.91 -2.08
CA THR A 180 13.88 1.63 -3.20
C THR A 180 14.17 3.14 -3.11
N LEU A 181 14.03 3.74 -1.92
CA LEU A 181 14.32 5.16 -1.67
C LEU A 181 15.76 5.54 -2.01
N LYS A 182 16.72 4.65 -1.70
CA LYS A 182 18.16 4.86 -2.00
C LYS A 182 18.50 4.67 -3.48
N SER A 183 17.68 3.94 -4.22
CA SER A 183 17.96 3.56 -5.60
C SER A 183 17.16 4.34 -6.63
N ASP A 184 16.03 4.93 -6.25
CA ASP A 184 15.15 5.73 -7.12
C ASP A 184 14.79 7.06 -6.48
N LEU A 185 15.35 8.15 -7.01
CA LEU A 185 15.12 9.52 -6.54
C LEU A 185 13.65 9.98 -6.66
N THR A 186 12.85 9.30 -7.46
CA THR A 186 11.44 9.65 -7.66
C THR A 186 10.53 9.07 -6.57
N VAL A 187 11.04 8.14 -5.77
CA VAL A 187 10.39 7.60 -4.56
C VAL A 187 11.00 8.29 -3.36
N GLY A 188 10.18 8.73 -2.40
CA GLY A 188 10.75 9.50 -1.30
C GLY A 188 9.84 9.65 -0.08
N PRO A 189 10.46 10.05 1.06
CA PRO A 189 9.77 10.23 2.32
C PRO A 189 8.80 11.43 2.27
N PRO A 190 7.92 11.53 3.31
CA PRO A 190 7.71 10.57 4.39
C PRO A 190 7.11 9.24 3.92
N ILE A 191 7.26 8.19 4.75
CA ILE A 191 6.70 6.86 4.50
C ILE A 191 5.45 6.71 5.35
N ASP A 192 4.30 6.50 4.71
CA ASP A 192 3.10 6.08 5.41
C ASP A 192 3.17 4.57 5.67
N PHE A 193 2.97 4.18 6.92
CA PHE A 193 3.12 2.82 7.39
C PHE A 193 1.95 2.41 8.27
N ALA A 194 1.25 1.33 7.91
CA ALA A 194 0.10 0.84 8.66
C ALA A 194 0.22 -0.65 8.97
N ILE A 195 -0.16 -1.02 10.18
CA ILE A 195 -0.25 -2.41 10.64
C ILE A 195 -1.68 -2.67 11.10
N TYR A 196 -2.29 -3.70 10.55
CA TYR A 196 -3.55 -4.24 11.00
C TYR A 196 -3.33 -5.64 11.58
N LYS A 197 -3.70 -5.86 12.82
CA LYS A 197 -3.70 -7.20 13.42
C LYS A 197 -5.06 -7.86 13.26
N LYS A 198 -5.03 -9.12 12.93
CA LYS A 198 -6.22 -9.93 12.70
C LYS A 198 -7.17 -9.86 13.91
N ASP A 199 -8.45 -9.65 13.62
CA ASP A 199 -9.57 -9.62 14.59
C ASP A 199 -9.55 -8.44 15.59
N GLU A 200 -8.64 -7.45 15.43
CA GLU A 200 -8.61 -6.26 16.31
C GLU A 200 -9.64 -5.18 15.93
N ASN A 201 -10.30 -5.26 14.77
CA ASN A 201 -11.30 -4.30 14.25
C ASN A 201 -10.82 -2.83 14.22
N LYS A 202 -9.52 -2.60 14.27
CA LYS A 202 -8.87 -1.28 14.17
C LYS A 202 -7.41 -1.47 13.77
N LEU A 203 -6.81 -0.38 13.27
CA LEU A 203 -5.38 -0.38 13.01
C LEU A 203 -4.59 -0.50 14.33
N ALA A 204 -3.66 -1.45 14.38
CA ALA A 204 -2.73 -1.59 15.49
C ALA A 204 -1.67 -0.47 15.49
N SER A 205 -1.31 0.02 14.30
CA SER A 205 -0.38 1.14 14.11
C SER A 205 -0.69 1.86 12.80
N LEU A 206 -0.63 3.19 12.85
CA LEU A 206 -0.59 4.07 11.68
C LEU A 206 0.47 5.13 11.96
N LYS A 207 1.53 5.15 11.17
CA LYS A 207 2.66 6.07 11.34
C LYS A 207 3.01 6.74 10.02
N CYS A 208 3.47 7.98 10.10
CA CYS A 208 4.11 8.70 9.01
C CYS A 208 5.59 8.86 9.41
N LEU A 209 6.47 8.09 8.79
CA LEU A 209 7.87 7.96 9.16
C LEU A 209 8.73 8.91 8.30
N SER A 210 9.52 9.74 8.95
CA SER A 210 10.61 10.49 8.30
C SER A 210 11.90 9.66 8.28
N LEU A 211 12.89 10.08 7.49
CA LEU A 211 14.20 9.41 7.49
C LEU A 211 14.94 9.53 8.83
N ASP A 212 14.61 10.56 9.62
CA ASP A 212 15.21 10.83 10.95
C ASP A 212 14.45 10.12 12.08
N ASP A 213 13.40 9.37 11.77
CA ASP A 213 12.64 8.60 12.77
C ASP A 213 13.52 7.50 13.36
N GLU A 214 13.57 7.43 14.70
CA GLU A 214 14.43 6.46 15.40
C GLU A 214 14.07 5.00 15.08
N ASP A 215 12.76 4.69 14.97
CA ASP A 215 12.31 3.34 14.68
C ASP A 215 12.71 2.95 13.24
N TYR A 216 12.57 3.89 12.29
CA TYR A 216 13.01 3.68 10.91
C TYR A 216 14.52 3.51 10.82
N SER A 217 15.28 4.41 11.47
CA SER A 217 16.75 4.36 11.51
C SER A 217 17.28 3.06 12.12
N LYS A 218 16.69 2.57 13.21
CA LYS A 218 17.06 1.30 13.83
C LYS A 218 16.87 0.10 12.90
N VAL A 219 15.77 0.09 12.14
CA VAL A 219 15.50 -0.98 11.14
C VAL A 219 16.53 -0.92 10.00
N CYS A 220 16.82 0.27 9.49
CA CYS A 220 17.81 0.44 8.43
C CYS A 220 19.24 0.10 8.89
N LEU A 221 19.62 0.47 10.11
CA LEU A 221 20.93 0.12 10.69
C LEU A 221 21.10 -1.39 10.92
N SER A 222 20.03 -2.11 11.25
CA SER A 222 20.08 -3.57 11.41
C SER A 222 20.52 -4.30 10.13
N LEU A 223 20.27 -3.71 8.95
CA LEU A 223 20.75 -4.22 7.67
C LEU A 223 22.26 -4.16 7.51
N ILE A 224 22.90 -3.10 8.00
CA ILE A 224 24.35 -2.90 7.91
C ILE A 224 25.05 -3.97 8.73
N HIS A 225 24.52 -4.32 9.90
CA HIS A 225 25.08 -5.36 10.77
C HIS A 225 24.91 -6.79 10.24
N ILE A 226 23.87 -7.05 9.43
CA ILE A 226 23.70 -8.37 8.78
C ILE A 226 24.68 -8.56 7.63
N SER A 227 25.16 -7.48 7.02
CA SER A 227 26.09 -7.51 5.88
C SER A 227 27.58 -7.48 6.30
N GLU A 228 27.91 -7.22 7.57
CA GLU A 228 29.29 -7.34 8.05
C GLU A 228 29.64 -8.83 8.23
N PRO A 229 30.64 -9.35 7.48
CA PRO A 229 31.12 -10.69 7.75
C PRO A 229 31.69 -10.71 9.18
N THR A 230 31.19 -11.63 10.00
CA THR A 230 31.78 -11.91 11.30
C THR A 230 33.28 -12.12 11.10
N ARG A 231 34.14 -11.20 11.60
CA ARG A 231 35.57 -11.39 11.56
C ARG A 231 35.87 -12.71 12.28
N PRO A 232 36.63 -13.63 11.63
CA PRO A 232 37.10 -14.81 12.36
C PRO A 232 37.85 -14.33 13.59
N THR A 233 37.48 -14.83 14.74
CA THR A 233 38.31 -14.68 15.97
C THR A 233 39.68 -15.25 15.68
N PRO A 234 40.78 -14.51 15.88
CA PRO A 234 42.13 -15.06 15.77
C PRO A 234 42.27 -16.22 16.74
N ILE A 235 42.73 -17.36 16.24
CA ILE A 235 43.10 -18.53 17.02
C ILE A 235 44.35 -18.21 17.79
#